data_64aeb7faa95cb82226bb375707440438
#
_entry.id   64aeb7faa95cb82226bb375707440438
#
_cell.length_a   1.000
_cell.length_b   1.000
_cell.length_c   1.000
_cell.angle_alpha   90.00
_cell.angle_beta   90.00
_cell.angle_gamma   90.00
#
_symmetry.space_group_name_H-M   'P 1'
#
loop_
_entity.id
_entity.type
_entity.pdbx_description
1 polymer ?
#
loop_
_entity_poly.entity_id
_entity_poly.type
_entity_poly.pdbx_seq_one_letter_code
_entity_poly.pdbx_strand_id
1 'polypeptide(L)'
;MINSYVAESGYRSDFCQCCGSTVPHLMQNGKQVWVPAGLLDASAPSVVAAHLFVGSKAAWDEIGGGGRQYDEMPDMNELNTLLHQGV
;
A
#
# COMPACT_ATOMS: atom_id res chain seq x y z
N MET A 1 1.45 -22.07 3.28
CA MET A 1 2.80 -21.51 3.22
C MET A 1 2.84 -20.02 3.46
N ILE A 2 1.67 -19.41 3.64
CA ILE A 2 1.55 -18.00 3.99
C ILE A 2 1.28 -17.89 5.48
N ASN A 3 2.02 -17.01 6.13
CA ASN A 3 1.83 -16.69 7.54
C ASN A 3 1.39 -15.24 7.67
N SER A 4 0.82 -14.90 8.82
CA SER A 4 0.27 -13.55 9.04
C SER A 4 0.79 -12.96 10.35
N TYR A 5 1.08 -11.67 10.32
CA TYR A 5 1.35 -10.87 11.50
C TYR A 5 0.26 -9.80 11.63
N VAL A 6 -0.31 -9.69 12.81
CA VAL A 6 -1.34 -8.68 13.10
C VAL A 6 -0.88 -7.86 14.30
N ALA A 7 -0.67 -6.57 14.08
CA ALA A 7 -0.28 -5.65 15.13
C ALA A 7 -1.48 -5.30 16.03
N GLU A 8 -1.20 -4.75 17.21
CA GLU A 8 -2.26 -4.31 18.13
C GLU A 8 -3.17 -3.27 17.48
N SER A 9 -2.66 -2.46 16.58
CA SER A 9 -3.44 -1.45 15.84
C SER A 9 -4.39 -2.06 14.82
N GLY A 10 -4.30 -3.36 14.55
CA GLY A 10 -5.05 -4.04 13.51
C GLY A 10 -4.32 -4.12 12.17
N TYR A 11 -3.15 -3.52 12.06
CA TYR A 11 -2.35 -3.63 10.85
C TYR A 11 -1.98 -5.09 10.62
N ARG A 12 -2.19 -5.56 9.39
CA ARG A 12 -1.94 -6.95 9.02
C ARG A 12 -0.90 -7.02 7.91
N SER A 13 -0.01 -7.97 8.03
CA SER A 13 0.96 -8.29 6.99
C SER A 13 1.01 -9.80 6.80
N ASP A 14 0.73 -10.26 5.59
CA ASP A 14 0.87 -11.65 5.22
C ASP A 14 2.20 -11.82 4.48
N PHE A 15 2.86 -12.92 4.71
CA PHE A 15 4.19 -13.14 4.15
C PHE A 15 4.43 -14.62 3.87
N CYS A 16 5.36 -14.88 2.95
CA CYS A 16 5.77 -16.24 2.62
C CYS A 16 6.60 -16.81 3.76
N GLN A 17 6.21 -17.99 4.24
CA GLN A 17 6.92 -18.67 5.32
C GLN A 17 8.36 -19.05 4.96
N CYS A 18 8.62 -19.26 3.67
CA CYS A 18 9.94 -19.74 3.24
C CYS A 18 10.94 -18.61 3.08
N CYS A 19 10.53 -17.46 2.52
CA CYS A 19 11.46 -16.38 2.19
C CYS A 19 11.13 -15.06 2.87
N GLY A 20 9.99 -14.94 3.54
CA GLY A 20 9.58 -13.72 4.23
C GLY A 20 9.03 -12.62 3.34
N SER A 21 8.92 -12.85 2.03
CA SER A 21 8.38 -11.84 1.12
C SER A 21 6.92 -11.53 1.46
N THR A 22 6.58 -10.24 1.44
CA THR A 22 5.20 -9.80 1.65
C THR A 22 4.33 -10.25 0.48
N VAL A 23 3.16 -10.78 0.80
CA VAL A 23 2.19 -11.26 -0.19
C VAL A 23 0.87 -10.54 -0.02
N PRO A 24 -0.05 -10.63 -1.02
CA PRO A 24 -1.35 -9.97 -0.90
C PRO A 24 -2.14 -10.45 0.32
N HIS A 25 -2.91 -9.53 0.89
CA HIS A 25 -3.82 -9.88 1.98
C HIS A 25 -5.12 -9.11 1.88
N LEU A 26 -6.16 -9.67 2.48
CA LEU A 26 -7.47 -9.02 2.54
C LEU A 26 -7.41 -7.86 3.53
N MET A 27 -7.97 -6.71 3.13
CA MET A 27 -8.05 -5.55 4.01
C MET A 27 -9.12 -5.75 5.09
N GLN A 28 -9.05 -4.94 6.14
CA GLN A 28 -9.96 -5.07 7.29
C GLN A 28 -11.44 -4.98 6.91
N ASN A 29 -11.78 -4.22 5.87
CA ASN A 29 -13.16 -4.08 5.42
C ASN A 29 -13.69 -5.34 4.72
N GLY A 30 -12.84 -6.31 4.42
CA GLY A 30 -13.22 -7.55 3.75
C GLY A 30 -13.59 -7.40 2.28
N LYS A 31 -13.45 -6.21 1.70
CA LYS A 31 -13.87 -5.92 0.34
C LYS A 31 -12.73 -5.67 -0.63
N GLN A 32 -11.55 -5.38 -0.11
CA GLN A 32 -10.38 -5.02 -0.92
C GLN A 32 -9.21 -5.90 -0.56
N VAL A 33 -8.33 -6.10 -1.54
CA VAL A 33 -7.10 -6.87 -1.34
C VAL A 33 -5.92 -5.91 -1.49
N TRP A 34 -5.01 -5.96 -0.54
CA TRP A 34 -3.76 -5.21 -0.58
C TRP A 34 -2.73 -6.05 -1.32
N VAL A 35 -2.15 -5.49 -2.38
CA VAL A 35 -1.18 -6.20 -3.21
C VAL A 35 0.13 -5.42 -3.27
N PRO A 36 1.26 -6.01 -2.82
CA PRO A 36 2.55 -5.37 -3.02
C PRO A 36 2.87 -5.25 -4.51
N ALA A 37 3.20 -4.03 -4.94
CA ALA A 37 3.41 -3.75 -6.37
C ALA A 37 4.54 -4.58 -6.98
N GLY A 38 5.53 -4.96 -6.17
CA GLY A 38 6.66 -5.77 -6.63
C GLY A 38 6.27 -7.18 -7.09
N LEU A 39 5.06 -7.63 -6.76
CA LEU A 39 4.56 -8.92 -7.24
C LEU A 39 3.89 -8.83 -8.60
N LEU A 40 3.63 -7.63 -9.10
CA LEU A 40 2.98 -7.44 -10.38
C LEU A 40 3.97 -7.60 -11.53
N ASP A 41 3.46 -8.04 -12.68
CA ASP A 41 4.26 -8.12 -13.90
C ASP A 41 4.75 -6.71 -14.27
N ALA A 42 6.01 -6.62 -14.69
CA ALA A 42 6.60 -5.34 -15.10
C ALA A 42 5.85 -4.67 -16.27
N SER A 43 5.10 -5.45 -17.04
CA SER A 43 4.28 -4.92 -18.13
C SER A 43 2.94 -4.35 -17.68
N ALA A 44 2.55 -4.56 -16.41
CA ALA A 44 1.29 -4.04 -15.90
C ALA A 44 1.33 -2.51 -15.87
N PRO A 45 0.37 -1.83 -16.54
CA PRO A 45 0.34 -0.37 -16.52
C PRO A 45 -0.05 0.12 -15.12
N SER A 46 0.82 0.91 -14.53
CA SER A 46 0.55 1.46 -13.20
C SER A 46 1.24 2.81 -13.03
N VAL A 47 0.61 3.67 -12.26
CA VAL A 47 1.16 4.95 -11.86
C VAL A 47 0.98 5.13 -10.36
N VAL A 48 1.88 5.89 -9.75
CA VAL A 48 1.74 6.21 -8.34
C VAL A 48 0.69 7.31 -8.20
N ALA A 49 -0.45 6.97 -7.61
CA ALA A 49 -1.56 7.91 -7.42
C ALA A 49 -1.44 8.70 -6.12
N ALA A 50 -0.80 8.12 -5.10
CA ALA A 50 -0.68 8.77 -3.81
C ALA A 50 0.58 8.32 -3.07
N HIS A 51 1.12 9.24 -2.28
CA HIS A 51 2.21 8.98 -1.35
C HIS A 51 1.68 9.19 0.06
N LEU A 52 1.78 8.19 0.92
CA LEU A 52 1.23 8.22 2.27
C LEU A 52 2.36 8.43 3.29
N PHE A 53 2.02 9.01 4.43
CA PHE A 53 2.96 9.24 5.53
C PHE A 53 4.19 10.06 5.12
N VAL A 54 4.00 11.01 4.22
CA VAL A 54 5.10 11.86 3.76
C VAL A 54 5.70 12.66 4.91
N GLY A 55 4.89 13.02 5.90
CA GLY A 55 5.37 13.73 7.10
C GLY A 55 6.38 12.95 7.91
N SER A 56 6.44 11.61 7.73
CA SER A 56 7.39 10.74 8.44
C SER A 56 8.60 10.36 7.59
N LYS A 57 8.74 10.92 6.40
CA LYS A 57 9.88 10.57 5.54
C LYS A 57 11.18 11.07 6.15
N ALA A 58 12.30 10.44 5.80
CA ALA A 58 13.61 10.89 6.20
C ALA A 58 13.95 12.24 5.55
N ALA A 59 14.73 13.08 6.24
CA ALA A 59 15.06 14.39 5.72
C ALA A 59 15.85 14.35 4.40
N TRP A 60 16.59 13.26 4.18
CA TRP A 60 17.39 13.09 2.96
C TRP A 60 16.61 12.47 1.80
N ASP A 61 15.36 12.04 2.04
CA ASP A 61 14.56 11.38 1.02
C ASP A 61 13.78 12.40 0.20
N GLU A 62 13.61 12.12 -1.08
CA GLU A 62 12.85 12.95 -1.99
C GLU A 62 11.70 12.16 -2.59
N ILE A 63 10.51 12.76 -2.58
CA ILE A 63 9.34 12.15 -3.19
C ILE A 63 9.29 12.57 -4.64
N GLY A 64 9.55 11.61 -5.54
CA GLY A 64 9.57 11.89 -6.97
C GLY A 64 8.24 11.65 -7.64
N GLY A 65 8.13 12.12 -8.88
CA GLY A 65 6.98 11.88 -9.74
C GLY A 65 5.74 12.65 -9.32
N GLY A 66 4.62 12.26 -9.93
CA GLY A 66 3.31 12.81 -9.59
C GLY A 66 2.69 12.08 -8.42
N GLY A 67 1.39 12.28 -8.25
CA GLY A 67 0.65 11.65 -7.16
C GLY A 67 0.42 12.60 -6.02
N ARG A 68 -0.70 12.41 -5.34
CA ARG A 68 -1.07 13.25 -4.21
C ARG A 68 -0.28 12.85 -2.98
N GLN A 69 0.20 13.82 -2.22
CA GLN A 69 0.99 13.55 -1.01
C GLN A 69 0.13 13.78 0.23
N TYR A 70 0.20 12.84 1.17
CA TYR A 70 -0.50 12.92 2.45
C TYR A 70 0.53 12.79 3.58
N ASP A 71 0.48 13.69 4.54
CA ASP A 71 1.41 13.62 5.68
C ASP A 71 1.21 12.38 6.52
N GLU A 72 -0.03 11.91 6.62
CA GLU A 72 -0.41 10.71 7.34
C GLU A 72 -1.32 9.85 6.47
N MET A 73 -2.02 8.88 7.06
CA MET A 73 -2.99 8.08 6.34
C MET A 73 -4.25 8.91 6.08
N PRO A 74 -4.69 9.06 4.83
CA PRO A 74 -5.93 9.78 4.54
C PRO A 74 -7.15 8.97 4.92
N ASP A 75 -8.32 9.62 4.95
CA ASP A 75 -9.58 8.91 5.07
C ASP A 75 -9.73 7.91 3.93
N MET A 76 -10.21 6.70 4.24
CA MET A 76 -10.33 5.64 3.25
C MET A 76 -11.28 5.99 2.11
N ASN A 77 -12.35 6.77 2.40
CA ASN A 77 -13.26 7.23 1.35
C ASN A 77 -12.56 8.17 0.38
N GLU A 78 -11.75 9.08 0.89
CA GLU A 78 -10.96 9.99 0.07
C GLU A 78 -9.95 9.23 -0.77
N LEU A 79 -9.23 8.30 -0.18
CA LEU A 79 -8.25 7.50 -0.87
C LEU A 79 -8.89 6.66 -1.97
N ASN A 80 -9.99 6.00 -1.68
CA ASN A 80 -10.71 5.20 -2.66
C ASN A 80 -11.20 6.04 -3.83
N THR A 81 -11.71 7.23 -3.56
CA THR A 81 -12.13 8.16 -4.61
C THR A 81 -10.96 8.54 -5.51
N LEU A 82 -9.81 8.87 -4.91
CA LEU A 82 -8.62 9.21 -5.67
C LEU A 82 -8.15 8.05 -6.55
N LEU A 83 -8.11 6.85 -6.00
CA LEU A 83 -7.64 5.67 -6.73
C LEU A 83 -8.55 5.28 -7.89
N HIS A 84 -9.84 5.59 -7.81
CA HIS A 84 -10.80 5.27 -8.86
C HIS A 84 -10.90 6.35 -9.95
N GLN A 85 -10.34 7.54 -9.72
CA GLN A 85 -10.40 8.62 -10.70
C GLN A 85 -9.62 8.34 -11.98
N GLY A 86 -8.61 7.51 -11.90
CA GLY A 86 -7.78 7.17 -13.04
C GLY A 86 -8.25 6.00 -13.88
N VAL A 87 -9.40 5.45 -13.56
CA VAL A 87 -9.94 4.25 -14.22
C VAL A 87 -10.77 4.61 -15.43
#